data_96ebb9fb69b7f5dfc088478856d065b7
#
_entry.id   96ebb9fb69b7f5dfc088478856d065b7
#
_cell.length_a   1.000
_cell.length_b   1.000
_cell.length_c   1.000
_cell.angle_alpha   90.00
_cell.angle_beta   90.00
_cell.angle_gamma   90.00
#
_symmetry.space_group_name_H-M   'P 1'
#
loop_
_entity.id
_entity.type
_entity.pdbx_description
1 polymer ?
#
loop_
_entity_poly.entity_id
_entity_poly.type
_entity_poly.pdbx_seq_one_letter_code
_entity_poly.pdbx_strand_id
1 'polypeptide(L)'
;MKKLLVLFVFCAYVFSGYAQSRLSGIEKPQAGSLISFNYQATGGPLENHDTLSCTVYLYEDYLWRMDDVTLIRVEKNQWKGTYQLSDNCALFALSFLAGEMWNRIIDNNDENGGYVFTTLDTQGKMLPGGYLGWGTFRKPSCFHIGNYFQKFDIQDEAVEMWTTKEMEHYAANLPKFVDIYMNMVALRMGEKNKKAVDFLFQKINKEFAVTEFIYATFENIYRFKLQDKEKADSIKAIVLKQYPNGFTARAQMFHQIEAMPLGEERLTQTEGFFKKYPYEDCVNDRFSKQQAYMYYNLTRVYASTLFDGKRYDRLMAALPSMNFVTLSEVFRWNIFRAYKLRLAKNDSIYPVAKALMEQLVLKRNDLSNNTEELRYTPKEAQVLLDIQFYERLGIYLQLLKDLNRTEEALTWLTYYRDDQLSYADATVNQTRYDILVTAGKNEQALDVLKKSVKYNTITTEMMAALRKEVKPVSEAEFKTYLDNLKGVALKKALYEEVKSHMTDVEIPSFELLDMNGNIIKSDSFKDKIVVIDFWANWCAPCKRAF
;
A
#
# COMPACT_ATOMS: atom_id res chain seq x y z
N MET A 1 59.29 4.34 -30.71
CA MET A 1 58.16 4.90 -29.90
C MET A 1 56.81 4.88 -30.61
N LYS A 2 56.67 4.85 -31.92
CA LYS A 2 55.34 4.79 -32.61
C LYS A 2 54.65 3.42 -32.59
N LYS A 3 55.35 2.31 -32.33
CA LYS A 3 54.75 0.97 -32.24
C LYS A 3 54.18 0.60 -30.86
N LEU A 4 54.57 1.34 -29.79
CA LEU A 4 54.04 1.10 -28.45
C LEU A 4 52.71 1.82 -28.20
N LEU A 5 52.43 2.90 -28.96
CA LEU A 5 51.18 3.67 -28.83
C LEU A 5 49.98 2.97 -29.43
N VAL A 6 50.17 2.12 -30.45
CA VAL A 6 49.10 1.37 -31.11
C VAL A 6 48.64 0.16 -30.29
N LEU A 7 49.53 -0.40 -29.45
CA LEU A 7 49.19 -1.51 -28.56
C LEU A 7 48.33 -1.08 -27.36
N PHE A 8 48.54 0.16 -26.88
CA PHE A 8 47.76 0.71 -25.75
C PHE A 8 46.35 1.13 -26.16
N VAL A 9 46.16 1.56 -27.41
CA VAL A 9 44.80 1.89 -27.92
C VAL A 9 44.00 0.63 -28.20
N PHE A 10 44.62 -0.51 -28.55
CA PHE A 10 43.92 -1.78 -28.78
C PHE A 10 43.56 -2.50 -27.47
N CYS A 11 44.32 -2.33 -26.38
CA CYS A 11 43.97 -2.87 -25.08
C CYS A 11 42.88 -2.07 -24.34
N ALA A 12 42.67 -0.79 -24.70
CA ALA A 12 41.60 0.02 -24.12
C ALA A 12 40.20 -0.30 -24.71
N TYR A 13 40.16 -0.99 -25.86
CA TYR A 13 38.88 -1.40 -26.50
C TYR A 13 38.38 -2.77 -26.09
N VAL A 14 39.10 -3.55 -25.28
CA VAL A 14 38.75 -4.93 -24.93
C VAL A 14 38.11 -5.05 -23.54
N PHE A 15 37.99 -3.96 -22.75
CA PHE A 15 37.36 -3.97 -21.43
C PHE A 15 36.17 -3.03 -21.26
N SER A 16 35.57 -2.55 -22.31
CA SER A 16 34.16 -2.14 -22.22
C SER A 16 33.29 -3.40 -22.32
N GLY A 17 33.28 -4.19 -21.25
CA GLY A 17 32.19 -5.12 -21.01
C GLY A 17 30.92 -4.25 -20.95
N TYR A 18 30.17 -4.20 -22.04
CA TYR A 18 28.81 -3.72 -22.03
C TYR A 18 28.09 -4.54 -20.97
N ALA A 19 27.86 -3.99 -19.80
CA ALA A 19 26.81 -4.50 -18.92
C ALA A 19 25.54 -4.46 -19.75
N GLN A 20 25.18 -5.59 -20.36
CA GLN A 20 23.98 -5.70 -21.19
C GLN A 20 22.82 -5.30 -20.31
N SER A 21 22.14 -4.21 -20.65
CA SER A 21 20.98 -3.75 -19.90
C SER A 21 19.98 -4.93 -19.80
N ARG A 22 19.59 -5.30 -18.60
CA ARG A 22 18.60 -6.37 -18.38
C ARG A 22 17.24 -6.07 -19.02
N LEU A 23 17.00 -4.81 -19.38
CA LEU A 23 15.79 -4.37 -20.08
C LEU A 23 16.13 -3.94 -21.50
N SER A 24 15.33 -4.38 -22.49
CA SER A 24 15.48 -4.03 -23.90
C SER A 24 14.11 -3.88 -24.58
N GLY A 25 14.08 -3.24 -25.76
CA GLY A 25 12.88 -3.07 -26.57
C GLY A 25 12.13 -1.75 -26.35
N ILE A 26 12.61 -0.87 -25.47
CA ILE A 26 12.05 0.47 -25.28
C ILE A 26 13.04 1.49 -25.82
N GLU A 27 12.78 1.97 -27.03
CA GLU A 27 13.58 3.04 -27.65
C GLU A 27 12.64 4.19 -28.04
N LYS A 28 12.91 5.40 -27.50
CA LYS A 28 12.13 6.62 -27.79
C LYS A 28 10.60 6.41 -27.70
N PRO A 29 10.09 6.00 -26.53
CA PRO A 29 8.67 5.71 -26.38
C PRO A 29 7.83 6.95 -26.65
N GLN A 30 6.69 6.77 -27.33
CA GLN A 30 5.73 7.84 -27.59
C GLN A 30 4.57 7.76 -26.60
N ALA A 31 4.07 8.91 -26.17
CA ALA A 31 2.84 8.99 -25.39
C ALA A 31 1.68 8.41 -26.21
N GLY A 32 0.72 7.76 -25.54
CA GLY A 32 -0.39 7.08 -26.20
C GLY A 32 -0.04 5.78 -26.92
N SER A 33 1.23 5.34 -26.90
CA SER A 33 1.63 4.11 -27.59
C SER A 33 1.62 2.87 -26.69
N LEU A 34 1.48 1.70 -27.31
CA LEU A 34 1.73 0.42 -26.64
C LEU A 34 3.24 0.15 -26.61
N ILE A 35 3.83 0.20 -25.41
CA ILE A 35 5.22 -0.23 -25.22
C ILE A 35 5.30 -1.75 -25.08
N SER A 36 6.36 -2.33 -25.66
CA SER A 36 6.69 -3.76 -25.54
C SER A 36 8.18 -3.88 -25.21
N PHE A 37 8.53 -4.73 -24.26
CA PHE A 37 9.90 -4.87 -23.79
C PHE A 37 10.21 -6.31 -23.38
N ASN A 38 11.50 -6.62 -23.35
CA ASN A 38 12.02 -7.87 -22.82
C ASN A 38 12.87 -7.59 -21.59
N TYR A 39 12.67 -8.40 -20.55
CA TYR A 39 13.45 -8.35 -19.32
C TYR A 39 14.22 -9.65 -19.13
N GLN A 40 15.53 -9.55 -18.90
CA GLN A 40 16.45 -10.65 -18.66
C GLN A 40 16.91 -10.64 -17.22
N ALA A 41 16.43 -11.59 -16.40
CA ALA A 41 16.77 -11.66 -14.98
C ALA A 41 18.17 -12.22 -14.71
N THR A 42 18.81 -12.86 -15.68
CA THR A 42 20.16 -13.47 -15.52
C THR A 42 21.19 -12.44 -15.07
N GLY A 43 21.98 -12.79 -14.07
CA GLY A 43 22.99 -11.91 -13.46
C GLY A 43 22.40 -10.78 -12.64
N GLY A 44 21.10 -10.77 -12.37
CA GLY A 44 20.41 -9.79 -11.55
C GLY A 44 19.81 -10.39 -10.28
N PRO A 45 19.22 -9.54 -9.41
CA PRO A 45 18.65 -9.99 -8.14
C PRO A 45 17.46 -10.93 -8.30
N LEU A 46 16.82 -10.96 -9.47
CA LEU A 46 15.66 -11.79 -9.76
C LEU A 46 15.99 -13.06 -10.56
N GLU A 47 17.27 -13.43 -10.65
CA GLU A 47 17.67 -14.64 -11.33
C GLU A 47 17.08 -15.90 -10.67
N ASN A 48 16.61 -16.84 -11.49
CA ASN A 48 16.00 -18.11 -11.07
C ASN A 48 14.66 -18.02 -10.33
N HIS A 49 14.01 -16.86 -10.27
CA HIS A 49 12.63 -16.76 -9.83
C HIS A 49 11.66 -17.22 -10.92
N ASP A 50 10.72 -18.08 -10.55
CA ASP A 50 9.74 -18.64 -11.51
C ASP A 50 8.57 -17.71 -11.79
N THR A 51 8.30 -16.77 -10.89
CA THR A 51 7.22 -15.78 -10.98
C THR A 51 7.74 -14.38 -10.74
N LEU A 52 7.47 -13.47 -11.68
CA LEU A 52 7.76 -12.06 -11.51
C LEU A 52 6.50 -11.23 -11.70
N SER A 53 6.42 -10.12 -11.01
CA SER A 53 5.51 -9.01 -11.31
C SER A 53 6.30 -7.79 -11.79
N CYS A 54 5.62 -6.87 -12.46
CA CYS A 54 6.21 -5.62 -12.88
C CYS A 54 5.25 -4.48 -12.56
N THR A 55 5.77 -3.46 -11.89
CA THR A 55 5.07 -2.22 -11.62
C THR A 55 5.56 -1.15 -12.57
N VAL A 56 4.65 -0.38 -13.12
CA VAL A 56 4.95 0.85 -13.85
C VAL A 56 4.55 2.06 -13.00
N TYR A 57 5.46 3.01 -12.90
CA TYR A 57 5.24 4.33 -12.33
C TYR A 57 5.06 5.31 -13.48
N LEU A 58 3.97 6.06 -13.47
CA LEU A 58 3.57 6.93 -14.58
C LEU A 58 3.46 8.36 -14.08
N TYR A 59 4.09 9.30 -14.80
CA TYR A 59 3.97 10.74 -14.55
C TYR A 59 3.12 11.38 -15.63
N GLU A 60 1.90 11.72 -15.27
CA GLU A 60 0.84 12.15 -16.17
C GLU A 60 0.24 13.45 -15.67
N ASP A 61 0.24 14.48 -16.50
CA ASP A 61 -0.25 15.80 -16.13
C ASP A 61 0.27 16.31 -14.76
N TYR A 62 1.56 16.12 -14.49
CA TYR A 62 2.25 16.49 -13.24
C TYR A 62 1.81 15.71 -12.00
N LEU A 63 1.18 14.55 -12.18
CA LEU A 63 0.81 13.62 -11.11
C LEU A 63 1.43 12.25 -11.34
N TRP A 64 1.77 11.61 -10.24
CA TRP A 64 2.25 10.23 -10.27
C TRP A 64 1.10 9.26 -10.01
N ARG A 65 1.15 8.12 -10.66
CA ARG A 65 0.36 6.94 -10.33
C ARG A 65 1.18 5.68 -10.55
N MET A 66 0.73 4.59 -9.98
CA MET A 66 1.29 3.25 -10.18
C MET A 66 0.26 2.37 -10.88
N ASP A 67 0.77 1.41 -11.67
CA ASP A 67 -0.08 0.42 -12.30
C ASP A 67 0.67 -0.92 -12.46
N ASP A 68 -0.09 -1.97 -12.75
CA ASP A 68 0.41 -3.31 -12.98
C ASP A 68 0.72 -3.53 -14.45
N VAL A 69 1.90 -4.06 -14.74
CA VAL A 69 2.27 -4.47 -16.10
C VAL A 69 2.04 -5.96 -16.27
N THR A 70 1.44 -6.34 -17.39
CA THR A 70 1.32 -7.75 -17.76
C THR A 70 2.68 -8.30 -18.20
N LEU A 71 3.22 -9.25 -17.44
CA LEU A 71 4.43 -10.01 -17.79
C LEU A 71 4.09 -11.42 -18.23
N ILE A 72 4.76 -11.88 -19.28
CA ILE A 72 4.68 -13.26 -19.78
C ILE A 72 6.09 -13.84 -19.74
N ARG A 73 6.26 -14.98 -19.07
CA ARG A 73 7.51 -15.72 -19.10
C ARG A 73 7.68 -16.37 -20.46
N VAL A 74 8.80 -16.07 -21.14
CA VAL A 74 9.11 -16.63 -22.46
C VAL A 74 10.00 -17.86 -22.31
N GLU A 75 11.07 -17.73 -21.50
CA GLU A 75 12.03 -18.80 -21.19
C GLU A 75 12.49 -18.67 -19.75
N LYS A 76 13.41 -19.54 -19.31
CA LYS A 76 14.05 -19.40 -18.01
C LYS A 76 14.76 -18.04 -17.91
N ASN A 77 14.46 -17.27 -16.88
CA ASN A 77 14.99 -15.92 -16.63
C ASN A 77 14.65 -14.88 -17.73
N GLN A 78 13.72 -15.18 -18.67
CA GLN A 78 13.32 -14.25 -19.74
C GLN A 78 11.83 -13.96 -19.68
N TRP A 79 11.50 -12.67 -19.72
CA TRP A 79 10.14 -12.18 -19.59
C TRP A 79 9.85 -11.14 -20.66
N LYS A 80 8.61 -11.12 -21.14
CA LYS A 80 8.11 -10.09 -22.05
C LYS A 80 7.01 -9.31 -21.36
N GLY A 81 7.08 -7.98 -21.40
CA GLY A 81 6.06 -7.10 -20.87
C GLY A 81 5.46 -6.22 -21.96
N THR A 82 4.19 -5.84 -21.76
CA THR A 82 3.50 -4.85 -22.57
C THR A 82 2.68 -3.94 -21.68
N TYR A 83 2.61 -2.64 -22.04
CA TYR A 83 1.79 -1.67 -21.33
C TYR A 83 1.31 -0.57 -22.29
N GLN A 84 0.04 -0.16 -22.19
CA GLN A 84 -0.53 0.93 -22.96
C GLN A 84 -0.31 2.25 -22.21
N LEU A 85 0.56 3.10 -22.74
CA LEU A 85 0.74 4.45 -22.22
C LEU A 85 -0.47 5.33 -22.55
N SER A 86 -0.78 6.27 -21.68
CA SER A 86 -1.76 7.33 -21.97
C SER A 86 -1.15 8.43 -22.82
N ASP A 87 -2.01 9.22 -23.49
CA ASP A 87 -1.58 10.37 -24.29
C ASP A 87 -0.88 11.46 -23.44
N ASN A 88 -1.11 11.47 -22.13
CA ASN A 88 -0.55 12.45 -21.19
C ASN A 88 0.66 11.92 -20.41
N CYS A 89 1.11 10.70 -20.67
CA CYS A 89 2.26 10.13 -19.98
C CYS A 89 3.54 10.82 -20.42
N ALA A 90 4.10 11.67 -19.56
CA ALA A 90 5.32 12.44 -19.83
C ALA A 90 6.60 11.67 -19.47
N LEU A 91 6.50 10.74 -18.51
CA LEU A 91 7.59 9.89 -18.04
C LEU A 91 7.01 8.63 -17.42
N PHE A 92 7.72 7.53 -17.56
CA PHE A 92 7.41 6.31 -16.82
C PHE A 92 8.68 5.61 -16.34
N ALA A 93 8.53 4.82 -15.30
CA ALA A 93 9.59 3.96 -14.78
C ALA A 93 9.06 2.55 -14.51
N LEU A 94 9.92 1.55 -14.65
CA LEU A 94 9.58 0.15 -14.43
C LEU A 94 10.34 -0.41 -13.22
N SER A 95 9.67 -1.29 -12.48
CA SER A 95 10.26 -2.06 -11.39
C SER A 95 9.82 -3.51 -11.50
N PHE A 96 10.76 -4.44 -11.48
CA PHE A 96 10.51 -5.89 -11.52
C PHE A 96 10.63 -6.45 -10.11
N LEU A 97 9.73 -7.36 -9.75
CA LEU A 97 9.58 -7.81 -8.37
C LEU A 97 9.37 -9.33 -8.32
N ALA A 98 9.95 -9.96 -7.30
CA ALA A 98 9.65 -11.33 -6.90
C ALA A 98 9.30 -11.38 -5.42
N GLY A 99 8.53 -12.38 -5.02
CA GLY A 99 8.10 -12.58 -3.63
C GLY A 99 6.79 -11.89 -3.27
N GLU A 100 6.43 -12.00 -2.01
CA GLU A 100 5.18 -11.46 -1.45
C GLU A 100 5.26 -9.94 -1.25
N MET A 101 4.11 -9.27 -1.17
CA MET A 101 4.00 -7.81 -1.04
C MET A 101 4.86 -7.21 0.09
N TRP A 102 5.05 -7.93 1.19
CA TRP A 102 5.79 -7.50 2.39
C TRP A 102 7.23 -8.03 2.47
N ASN A 103 7.64 -8.88 1.52
CA ASN A 103 9.00 -9.44 1.47
C ASN A 103 9.44 -9.60 0.01
N ARG A 104 9.77 -8.48 -0.64
CA ARG A 104 10.08 -8.41 -2.06
C ARG A 104 11.56 -8.31 -2.33
N ILE A 105 11.98 -9.01 -3.37
CA ILE A 105 13.22 -8.74 -4.07
C ILE A 105 12.88 -7.85 -5.27
N ILE A 106 13.62 -6.75 -5.43
CA ILE A 106 13.32 -5.72 -6.42
C ILE A 106 14.52 -5.56 -7.37
N ASP A 107 14.23 -5.49 -8.66
CA ASP A 107 15.16 -5.01 -9.67
C ASP A 107 14.53 -3.82 -10.42
N ASN A 108 14.98 -2.64 -10.09
CA ASN A 108 14.63 -1.40 -10.75
C ASN A 108 15.86 -0.70 -11.36
N ASN A 109 17.02 -1.39 -11.38
CA ASN A 109 18.30 -0.87 -11.87
C ASN A 109 18.77 0.38 -11.11
N ASP A 110 18.51 0.45 -9.80
CA ASP A 110 18.74 1.62 -8.93
C ASP A 110 20.17 2.18 -9.12
N GLU A 111 21.19 1.32 -9.09
CA GLU A 111 22.61 1.74 -9.17
C GLU A 111 22.97 2.46 -10.49
N ASN A 112 22.21 2.22 -11.56
CA ASN A 112 22.45 2.78 -12.89
C ASN A 112 21.38 3.80 -13.33
N GLY A 113 20.67 4.41 -12.38
CA GLY A 113 19.70 5.47 -12.65
C GLY A 113 18.31 4.99 -13.04
N GLY A 114 18.00 3.73 -12.79
CA GLY A 114 16.67 3.15 -12.94
C GLY A 114 16.32 2.71 -14.37
N TYR A 115 15.20 2.01 -14.50
CA TYR A 115 14.53 1.79 -15.78
C TYR A 115 13.55 2.93 -16.02
N VAL A 116 14.04 4.12 -16.32
CA VAL A 116 13.28 5.37 -16.41
C VAL A 116 13.32 5.91 -17.84
N PHE A 117 12.15 6.29 -18.37
CA PHE A 117 11.98 6.71 -19.76
C PHE A 117 11.11 7.97 -19.81
N THR A 118 11.57 8.98 -20.52
CA THR A 118 10.73 10.10 -20.95
C THR A 118 10.01 9.75 -22.25
N THR A 119 8.78 10.21 -22.38
CA THR A 119 8.00 10.01 -23.61
C THR A 119 8.09 11.23 -24.51
N LEU A 120 7.84 10.99 -25.77
CA LEU A 120 7.85 12.02 -26.80
C LEU A 120 6.45 12.12 -27.43
N ASP A 121 6.12 13.32 -27.91
CA ASP A 121 4.98 13.52 -28.77
C ASP A 121 5.26 13.06 -30.22
N THR A 122 4.29 13.19 -31.10
CA THR A 122 4.42 12.81 -32.51
C THR A 122 5.46 13.62 -33.30
N GLN A 123 5.93 14.75 -32.74
CA GLN A 123 6.97 15.61 -33.30
C GLN A 123 8.35 15.33 -32.70
N GLY A 124 8.47 14.37 -31.79
CA GLY A 124 9.71 14.03 -31.11
C GLY A 124 10.09 14.98 -29.97
N LYS A 125 9.14 15.77 -29.44
CA LYS A 125 9.34 16.69 -28.32
C LYS A 125 8.87 16.02 -27.02
N MET A 126 9.58 16.28 -25.91
CA MET A 126 9.12 15.87 -24.58
C MET A 126 7.77 16.50 -24.24
N LEU A 127 6.90 15.73 -23.61
CA LEU A 127 5.60 16.22 -23.12
C LEU A 127 5.75 17.15 -21.91
N PRO A 128 4.70 17.99 -21.62
CA PRO A 128 4.62 18.74 -20.37
C PRO A 128 4.76 17.83 -19.15
N GLY A 129 5.67 18.17 -18.25
CA GLY A 129 6.06 17.36 -17.11
C GLY A 129 7.31 16.49 -17.33
N GLY A 130 7.70 16.25 -18.59
CA GLY A 130 8.83 15.35 -18.92
C GLY A 130 10.17 15.83 -18.36
N TYR A 131 10.47 17.11 -18.47
CA TYR A 131 11.70 17.68 -17.90
C TYR A 131 11.65 17.67 -16.37
N LEU A 132 10.55 18.12 -15.78
CA LEU A 132 10.37 18.15 -14.33
C LEU A 132 10.43 16.74 -13.72
N GLY A 133 9.67 15.79 -14.31
CA GLY A 133 9.66 14.40 -13.88
C GLY A 133 11.04 13.75 -13.95
N TRP A 134 11.79 13.98 -15.03
CA TRP A 134 13.14 13.45 -15.18
C TRP A 134 14.11 13.95 -14.12
N GLY A 135 14.03 15.24 -13.75
CA GLY A 135 14.85 15.83 -12.70
C GLY A 135 14.43 15.37 -11.31
N THR A 136 13.15 15.49 -10.98
CA THR A 136 12.64 15.25 -9.62
C THR A 136 12.57 13.77 -9.26
N PHE A 137 12.20 12.87 -10.17
CA PHE A 137 12.12 11.44 -9.90
C PHE A 137 13.47 10.81 -9.52
N ARG A 138 14.54 11.30 -10.10
CA ARG A 138 15.91 10.81 -9.89
C ARG A 138 16.61 11.47 -8.70
N LYS A 139 15.88 12.28 -7.93
CA LYS A 139 16.31 12.93 -6.69
C LYS A 139 15.45 12.45 -5.52
N PRO A 140 15.87 11.43 -4.75
CA PRO A 140 15.06 10.86 -3.66
C PRO A 140 14.53 11.88 -2.65
N SER A 141 15.32 12.94 -2.36
CA SER A 141 14.92 14.00 -1.43
C SER A 141 13.80 14.92 -1.96
N CYS A 142 13.57 14.97 -3.28
CA CYS A 142 12.50 15.73 -3.91
C CYS A 142 11.20 14.93 -4.04
N PHE A 143 11.19 13.65 -3.59
CA PHE A 143 10.27 12.74 -4.19
C PHE A 143 9.34 11.98 -3.24
N HIS A 144 8.10 11.76 -3.68
CA HIS A 144 7.01 11.18 -2.93
C HIS A 144 6.72 9.69 -3.22
N ILE A 145 7.37 9.06 -4.25
CA ILE A 145 7.32 7.60 -4.42
C ILE A 145 8.42 6.99 -3.57
N GLY A 146 8.09 6.65 -2.36
CA GLY A 146 9.05 6.06 -1.43
C GLY A 146 9.71 4.83 -2.04
N ASN A 147 11.06 4.80 -1.97
CA ASN A 147 11.88 3.61 -2.18
C ASN A 147 12.13 3.15 -3.63
N TYR A 148 11.82 3.93 -4.69
CA TYR A 148 12.29 3.53 -6.01
C TYR A 148 13.81 3.62 -6.09
N PHE A 149 14.40 4.76 -5.70
CA PHE A 149 15.85 4.95 -5.61
C PHE A 149 16.31 4.93 -4.15
N GLN A 150 17.29 4.07 -3.84
CA GLN A 150 17.94 3.98 -2.53
C GLN A 150 19.42 4.33 -2.59
N LYS A 151 20.07 4.08 -3.74
CA LYS A 151 21.49 4.27 -3.96
C LYS A 151 21.77 5.39 -4.96
N PHE A 152 20.92 5.53 -5.98
CA PHE A 152 21.10 6.53 -7.03
C PHE A 152 20.54 7.88 -6.60
N ASP A 153 21.32 8.93 -6.76
CA ASP A 153 20.94 10.32 -6.50
C ASP A 153 21.64 11.25 -7.50
N ILE A 154 20.93 12.27 -7.97
CA ILE A 154 21.50 13.32 -8.83
C ILE A 154 21.80 14.59 -8.03
N GLN A 155 22.74 15.41 -8.53
CA GLN A 155 23.09 16.67 -7.92
C GLN A 155 21.93 17.66 -7.98
N ASP A 156 21.82 18.55 -6.99
CA ASP A 156 20.76 19.55 -6.89
C ASP A 156 20.74 20.48 -8.12
N GLU A 157 21.90 20.80 -8.66
CA GLU A 157 22.05 21.62 -9.87
C GLU A 157 21.41 20.97 -11.11
N ALA A 158 21.45 19.64 -11.18
CA ALA A 158 20.79 18.91 -12.27
C ALA A 158 19.26 19.01 -12.15
N VAL A 159 18.70 18.93 -10.94
CA VAL A 159 17.27 19.12 -10.70
C VAL A 159 16.83 20.53 -11.09
N GLU A 160 17.64 21.55 -10.74
CA GLU A 160 17.37 22.95 -11.11
C GLU A 160 17.36 23.13 -12.63
N MET A 161 18.37 22.59 -13.31
CA MET A 161 18.46 22.65 -14.76
C MET A 161 17.20 22.06 -15.42
N TRP A 162 16.76 20.89 -14.96
CA TRP A 162 15.55 20.25 -15.53
C TRP A 162 14.28 21.01 -15.20
N THR A 163 14.15 21.56 -14.00
CA THR A 163 13.01 22.41 -13.62
C THR A 163 13.00 23.71 -14.42
N THR A 164 14.16 24.31 -14.66
CA THR A 164 14.28 25.50 -15.52
C THR A 164 13.85 25.19 -16.94
N LYS A 165 14.24 24.04 -17.50
CA LYS A 165 13.78 23.61 -18.82
C LYS A 165 12.25 23.42 -18.88
N GLU A 166 11.63 22.87 -17.84
CA GLU A 166 10.17 22.79 -17.76
C GLU A 166 9.53 24.17 -17.80
N MET A 167 10.08 25.15 -17.05
CA MET A 167 9.64 26.53 -17.08
C MET A 167 9.86 27.22 -18.43
N GLU A 168 10.94 26.95 -19.13
CA GLU A 168 11.22 27.50 -20.45
C GLU A 168 10.22 27.03 -21.51
N HIS A 169 9.84 25.74 -21.45
CA HIS A 169 8.97 25.12 -22.47
C HIS A 169 7.50 25.12 -22.11
N TYR A 170 7.16 25.08 -20.82
CA TYR A 170 5.81 24.83 -20.32
C TYR A 170 5.40 25.75 -19.17
N ALA A 171 5.84 27.02 -19.17
CA ALA A 171 5.55 28.01 -18.13
C ALA A 171 4.06 28.15 -17.79
N ALA A 172 3.18 27.99 -18.80
CA ALA A 172 1.73 28.05 -18.60
C ALA A 172 1.19 26.98 -17.65
N ASN A 173 1.92 25.88 -17.45
CA ASN A 173 1.56 24.81 -16.53
C ASN A 173 2.09 25.00 -15.10
N LEU A 174 2.80 26.10 -14.81
CA LEU A 174 3.32 26.39 -13.46
C LEU A 174 2.28 26.20 -12.36
N PRO A 175 0.99 26.57 -12.51
CA PRO A 175 -0.03 26.31 -11.51
C PRO A 175 -0.17 24.84 -11.09
N LYS A 176 0.25 23.88 -11.92
CA LYS A 176 0.15 22.44 -11.65
C LYS A 176 1.33 21.89 -10.84
N PHE A 177 2.47 22.58 -10.82
CA PHE A 177 3.71 22.16 -10.15
C PHE A 177 4.38 23.27 -9.32
N VAL A 178 3.60 24.29 -8.96
CA VAL A 178 4.08 25.47 -8.22
C VAL A 178 4.70 25.09 -6.87
N ASP A 179 4.20 24.07 -6.21
CA ASP A 179 4.71 23.55 -4.94
C ASP A 179 6.15 23.01 -5.09
N ILE A 180 6.40 22.22 -6.13
CA ILE A 180 7.74 21.68 -6.44
C ILE A 180 8.69 22.84 -6.76
N TYR A 181 8.27 23.72 -7.66
CA TYR A 181 9.08 24.87 -8.08
C TYR A 181 9.43 25.78 -6.90
N MET A 182 8.43 26.15 -6.09
CA MET A 182 8.61 27.04 -4.95
C MET A 182 9.44 26.43 -3.82
N ASN A 183 9.29 25.12 -3.57
CA ASN A 183 10.13 24.42 -2.61
C ASN A 183 11.61 24.47 -3.03
N MET A 184 11.91 24.30 -4.30
CA MET A 184 13.28 24.39 -4.82
C MET A 184 13.84 25.80 -4.69
N VAL A 185 13.06 26.82 -5.04
CA VAL A 185 13.47 28.22 -4.87
C VAL A 185 13.72 28.56 -3.40
N ALA A 186 12.84 28.11 -2.51
CA ALA A 186 12.95 28.37 -1.07
C ALA A 186 14.18 27.69 -0.42
N LEU A 187 14.59 26.52 -0.90
CA LEU A 187 15.73 25.77 -0.34
C LEU A 187 17.12 26.38 -0.67
N ARG A 188 17.22 27.14 -1.76
CA ARG A 188 18.54 27.53 -2.33
C ARG A 188 19.03 28.93 -1.97
N MET A 189 18.16 29.82 -1.55
CA MET A 189 18.48 31.25 -1.49
C MET A 189 18.91 31.80 -0.13
N GLY A 190 18.97 31.01 0.94
CA GLY A 190 19.35 31.46 2.29
C GLY A 190 18.56 32.70 2.72
N GLU A 191 19.17 33.72 3.28
CA GLU A 191 18.50 34.95 3.74
C GLU A 191 17.85 35.80 2.62
N LYS A 192 18.17 35.55 1.36
CA LYS A 192 17.54 36.23 0.20
C LYS A 192 16.20 35.59 -0.21
N ASN A 193 15.83 34.49 0.38
CA ASN A 193 14.67 33.69 -0.01
C ASN A 193 13.37 34.47 0.07
N LYS A 194 13.16 35.24 1.14
CA LYS A 194 11.93 35.99 1.34
C LYS A 194 11.63 36.94 0.18
N LYS A 195 12.63 37.73 -0.26
CA LYS A 195 12.47 38.67 -1.38
C LYS A 195 12.17 37.95 -2.71
N ALA A 196 12.81 36.80 -2.94
CA ALA A 196 12.55 36.00 -4.14
C ALA A 196 11.13 35.38 -4.12
N VAL A 197 10.72 34.85 -2.96
CA VAL A 197 9.37 34.31 -2.77
C VAL A 197 8.30 35.40 -2.92
N ASP A 198 8.50 36.60 -2.33
CA ASP A 198 7.63 37.76 -2.49
C ASP A 198 7.49 38.17 -3.95
N PHE A 199 8.61 38.26 -4.66
CA PHE A 199 8.64 38.59 -6.09
C PHE A 199 7.86 37.56 -6.92
N LEU A 200 8.11 36.27 -6.69
CA LEU A 200 7.41 35.20 -7.41
C LEU A 200 5.93 35.15 -7.10
N PHE A 201 5.53 35.40 -5.86
CA PHE A 201 4.13 35.49 -5.47
C PHE A 201 3.42 36.62 -6.21
N GLN A 202 4.03 37.80 -6.26
CA GLN A 202 3.48 38.96 -7.03
C GLN A 202 3.41 38.64 -8.53
N LYS A 203 4.46 38.04 -9.10
CA LYS A 203 4.51 37.68 -10.51
C LYS A 203 3.41 36.66 -10.86
N ILE A 204 3.27 35.60 -10.06
CA ILE A 204 2.24 34.56 -10.28
C ILE A 204 0.84 35.19 -10.17
N ASN A 205 0.59 36.02 -9.16
CA ASN A 205 -0.69 36.73 -9.03
C ASN A 205 -1.03 37.62 -10.22
N LYS A 206 -0.02 38.14 -10.90
CA LYS A 206 -0.21 39.01 -12.07
C LYS A 206 -0.42 38.23 -13.38
N GLU A 207 0.29 37.11 -13.53
CA GLU A 207 0.39 36.37 -14.80
C GLU A 207 -0.55 35.17 -14.90
N PHE A 208 -1.05 34.66 -13.79
CA PHE A 208 -1.86 33.45 -13.74
C PHE A 208 -3.18 33.68 -12.98
N ALA A 209 -4.18 32.87 -13.29
CA ALA A 209 -5.36 32.73 -12.44
C ALA A 209 -4.94 32.00 -11.15
N VAL A 210 -4.92 32.74 -10.03
CA VAL A 210 -4.46 32.18 -8.74
C VAL A 210 -5.53 31.27 -8.18
N THR A 211 -5.19 30.00 -7.98
CA THR A 211 -6.05 28.98 -7.41
C THR A 211 -5.82 28.86 -5.89
N GLU A 212 -6.74 28.17 -5.20
CA GLU A 212 -6.55 27.85 -3.78
C GLU A 212 -5.22 27.12 -3.53
N PHE A 213 -4.83 26.19 -4.41
CA PHE A 213 -3.59 25.45 -4.32
C PHE A 213 -2.35 26.37 -4.35
N ILE A 214 -2.34 27.36 -5.23
CA ILE A 214 -1.26 28.34 -5.29
C ILE A 214 -1.15 29.13 -3.98
N TYR A 215 -2.27 29.65 -3.48
CA TYR A 215 -2.29 30.37 -2.20
C TYR A 215 -1.81 29.47 -1.04
N ALA A 216 -2.31 28.23 -0.95
CA ALA A 216 -1.92 27.31 0.09
C ALA A 216 -0.42 26.93 0.01
N THR A 217 0.14 26.80 -1.20
CA THR A 217 1.58 26.59 -1.40
C THR A 217 2.39 27.75 -0.82
N PHE A 218 2.02 29.01 -1.12
CA PHE A 218 2.74 30.16 -0.58
C PHE A 218 2.51 30.32 0.93
N GLU A 219 1.32 30.07 1.43
CA GLU A 219 1.02 30.05 2.88
C GLU A 219 1.95 29.08 3.60
N ASN A 220 2.09 27.86 3.11
CA ASN A 220 2.98 26.83 3.68
C ASN A 220 4.45 27.28 3.65
N ILE A 221 4.92 27.87 2.56
CA ILE A 221 6.30 28.36 2.45
C ILE A 221 6.56 29.47 3.45
N TYR A 222 5.70 30.49 3.53
CA TYR A 222 5.85 31.56 4.51
C TYR A 222 5.81 31.02 5.93
N ARG A 223 4.91 30.10 6.25
CA ARG A 223 4.75 29.56 7.60
C ARG A 223 5.93 28.66 8.03
N PHE A 224 6.31 27.72 7.18
CA PHE A 224 7.22 26.64 7.59
C PHE A 224 8.67 26.83 7.10
N LYS A 225 8.90 27.49 5.96
CA LYS A 225 10.24 27.69 5.43
C LYS A 225 10.81 29.07 5.81
N LEU A 226 10.01 30.10 5.69
CA LEU A 226 10.44 31.46 5.97
C LEU A 226 10.10 31.93 7.39
N GLN A 227 9.35 31.15 8.17
CA GLN A 227 8.92 31.45 9.54
C GLN A 227 8.16 32.80 9.68
N ASP A 228 7.52 33.26 8.58
CA ASP A 228 6.75 34.49 8.51
C ASP A 228 5.25 34.19 8.74
N LYS A 229 4.87 34.11 10.02
CA LYS A 229 3.50 33.78 10.40
C LYS A 229 2.49 34.85 10.01
N GLU A 230 2.86 36.14 10.09
CA GLU A 230 1.95 37.24 9.74
C GLU A 230 1.55 37.18 8.27
N LYS A 231 2.51 36.98 7.39
CA LYS A 231 2.26 36.82 5.96
C LYS A 231 1.43 35.57 5.66
N ALA A 232 1.77 34.45 6.30
CA ALA A 232 1.03 33.20 6.14
C ALA A 232 -0.44 33.36 6.58
N ASP A 233 -0.69 33.99 7.75
CA ASP A 233 -2.05 34.20 8.27
C ASP A 233 -2.84 35.16 7.36
N SER A 234 -2.18 36.20 6.81
CA SER A 234 -2.80 37.11 5.82
C SER A 234 -3.23 36.35 4.55
N ILE A 235 -2.37 35.47 4.01
CA ILE A 235 -2.70 34.64 2.85
C ILE A 235 -3.86 33.69 3.19
N LYS A 236 -3.81 33.02 4.33
CA LYS A 236 -4.89 32.13 4.79
C LYS A 236 -6.23 32.84 4.89
N ALA A 237 -6.25 34.09 5.39
CA ALA A 237 -7.47 34.89 5.46
C ALA A 237 -8.05 35.18 4.05
N ILE A 238 -7.18 35.46 3.07
CA ILE A 238 -7.59 35.63 1.67
C ILE A 238 -8.21 34.33 1.13
N VAL A 239 -7.55 33.19 1.36
CA VAL A 239 -8.04 31.87 0.91
C VAL A 239 -9.42 31.56 1.46
N LEU A 240 -9.60 31.69 2.77
CA LEU A 240 -10.89 31.41 3.43
C LEU A 240 -12.03 32.31 2.93
N LYS A 241 -11.71 33.54 2.52
CA LYS A 241 -12.68 34.48 1.94
C LYS A 241 -13.02 34.11 0.49
N GLN A 242 -12.03 33.76 -0.32
CA GLN A 242 -12.22 33.48 -1.75
C GLN A 242 -12.72 32.04 -1.99
N TYR A 243 -12.30 31.07 -1.14
CA TYR A 243 -12.61 29.65 -1.27
C TYR A 243 -13.30 29.13 0.02
N PRO A 244 -14.50 29.59 0.38
CA PRO A 244 -15.17 29.22 1.64
C PRO A 244 -15.60 27.74 1.70
N ASN A 245 -15.62 27.06 0.55
CA ASN A 245 -15.88 25.63 0.43
C ASN A 245 -14.65 24.83 -0.04
N GLY A 246 -13.48 25.46 -0.10
CA GLY A 246 -12.24 24.84 -0.52
C GLY A 246 -11.61 23.93 0.51
N PHE A 247 -10.46 23.33 0.14
CA PHE A 247 -9.77 22.36 0.99
C PHE A 247 -9.15 23.01 2.25
N THR A 248 -8.80 24.30 2.23
CA THR A 248 -8.32 25.03 3.42
C THR A 248 -9.43 25.24 4.44
N ALA A 249 -10.63 25.62 3.98
CA ALA A 249 -11.81 25.78 4.84
C ALA A 249 -12.27 24.43 5.40
N ARG A 250 -12.19 23.36 4.62
CA ARG A 250 -12.44 21.98 5.05
C ARG A 250 -11.49 21.56 6.17
N ALA A 251 -10.18 21.77 5.99
CA ALA A 251 -9.19 21.46 7.01
C ALA A 251 -9.43 22.25 8.32
N GLN A 252 -9.81 23.52 8.22
CA GLN A 252 -10.13 24.33 9.38
C GLN A 252 -11.35 23.77 10.14
N MET A 253 -12.44 23.45 9.46
CA MET A 253 -13.63 22.87 10.08
C MET A 253 -13.32 21.49 10.73
N PHE A 254 -12.52 20.67 10.05
CA PHE A 254 -12.04 19.39 10.58
C PHE A 254 -11.35 19.58 11.95
N HIS A 255 -10.36 20.47 12.05
CA HIS A 255 -9.63 20.71 13.30
C HIS A 255 -10.52 21.29 14.42
N GLN A 256 -11.50 22.12 14.04
CA GLN A 256 -12.49 22.61 15.02
C GLN A 256 -13.30 21.45 15.60
N ILE A 257 -13.77 20.52 14.77
CA ILE A 257 -14.53 19.35 15.21
C ILE A 257 -13.64 18.38 16.03
N GLU A 258 -12.39 18.17 15.61
CA GLU A 258 -11.45 17.32 16.38
C GLU A 258 -11.22 17.83 17.79
N ALA A 259 -11.18 19.14 17.98
CA ALA A 259 -10.99 19.78 19.28
C ALA A 259 -12.24 19.74 20.18
N MET A 260 -13.42 19.39 19.66
CA MET A 260 -14.64 19.32 20.45
C MET A 260 -14.65 18.09 21.37
N PRO A 261 -15.25 18.20 22.57
CA PRO A 261 -15.51 17.04 23.39
C PRO A 261 -16.48 16.07 22.72
N LEU A 262 -16.39 14.78 23.08
CA LEU A 262 -17.33 13.77 22.56
C LEU A 262 -18.75 14.10 23.07
N GLY A 263 -19.74 14.06 22.19
CA GLY A 263 -21.13 14.35 22.53
C GLY A 263 -21.97 14.70 21.30
N GLU A 264 -23.22 15.11 21.55
CA GLU A 264 -24.20 15.38 20.48
C GLU A 264 -23.80 16.55 19.58
N GLU A 265 -23.20 17.59 20.17
CA GLU A 265 -22.74 18.74 19.39
C GLU A 265 -21.68 18.33 18.36
N ARG A 266 -20.67 17.54 18.79
CA ARG A 266 -19.64 17.02 17.86
C ARG A 266 -20.24 16.14 16.79
N LEU A 267 -21.22 15.27 17.11
CA LEU A 267 -21.93 14.45 16.12
C LEU A 267 -22.61 15.31 15.07
N THR A 268 -23.35 16.33 15.50
CA THR A 268 -24.06 17.28 14.61
C THR A 268 -23.08 18.04 13.72
N GLN A 269 -21.97 18.53 14.27
CA GLN A 269 -20.94 19.22 13.50
C GLN A 269 -20.24 18.28 12.49
N THR A 270 -20.02 17.02 12.87
CA THR A 270 -19.46 16.00 11.95
C THR A 270 -20.40 15.72 10.78
N GLU A 271 -21.70 15.60 11.03
CA GLU A 271 -22.71 15.46 9.95
C GLU A 271 -22.77 16.68 9.04
N GLY A 272 -22.70 17.87 9.65
CA GLY A 272 -22.58 19.14 8.92
C GLY A 272 -21.34 19.18 8.02
N PHE A 273 -20.20 18.65 8.51
CA PHE A 273 -18.97 18.51 7.74
C PHE A 273 -19.16 17.59 6.52
N PHE A 274 -19.70 16.39 6.70
CA PHE A 274 -19.91 15.44 5.61
C PHE A 274 -20.90 15.97 4.56
N LYS A 275 -21.92 16.70 4.99
CA LYS A 275 -22.88 17.34 4.07
C LYS A 275 -22.25 18.50 3.30
N LYS A 276 -21.44 19.33 3.95
CA LYS A 276 -20.79 20.50 3.35
C LYS A 276 -19.65 20.11 2.43
N TYR A 277 -18.91 19.08 2.79
CA TYR A 277 -17.74 18.59 2.07
C TYR A 277 -17.92 17.09 1.77
N PRO A 278 -18.58 16.72 0.67
CA PRO A 278 -18.70 15.32 0.27
C PRO A 278 -17.33 14.67 0.09
N TYR A 279 -17.21 13.38 0.45
CA TYR A 279 -15.95 12.65 0.33
C TYR A 279 -15.45 12.57 -1.10
N GLU A 280 -16.35 12.36 -2.05
CA GLU A 280 -16.09 12.25 -3.48
C GLU A 280 -15.41 13.51 -4.02
N ASP A 281 -15.84 14.70 -3.57
CA ASP A 281 -15.23 15.99 -3.97
C ASP A 281 -13.78 16.07 -3.48
N CYS A 282 -13.49 15.49 -2.32
CA CYS A 282 -12.14 15.47 -1.77
C CYS A 282 -11.20 14.56 -2.57
N VAL A 283 -11.63 13.34 -2.88
CA VAL A 283 -10.76 12.34 -3.53
C VAL A 283 -10.62 12.54 -5.04
N ASN A 284 -11.59 13.22 -5.66
CA ASN A 284 -11.57 13.56 -7.08
C ASN A 284 -10.80 14.86 -7.38
N ASP A 285 -10.56 15.70 -6.38
CA ASP A 285 -9.74 16.90 -6.54
C ASP A 285 -8.26 16.57 -6.33
N ARG A 286 -7.45 16.80 -7.38
CA ARG A 286 -6.01 16.50 -7.41
C ARG A 286 -5.20 17.12 -6.27
N PHE A 287 -5.64 18.25 -5.72
CA PHE A 287 -4.92 19.00 -4.68
C PHE A 287 -5.42 18.71 -3.26
N SER A 288 -6.58 18.08 -3.13
CA SER A 288 -7.18 17.79 -1.82
C SER A 288 -7.26 16.30 -1.47
N LYS A 289 -6.97 15.41 -2.39
CA LYS A 289 -7.01 13.96 -2.18
C LYS A 289 -6.24 13.50 -0.93
N GLN A 290 -5.09 14.11 -0.65
CA GLN A 290 -4.31 13.84 0.55
C GLN A 290 -5.03 14.16 1.87
N GLN A 291 -6.16 14.92 1.84
CA GLN A 291 -6.99 15.21 3.00
C GLN A 291 -8.04 14.11 3.30
N ALA A 292 -8.07 13.02 2.53
CA ALA A 292 -9.00 11.91 2.74
C ALA A 292 -8.92 11.32 4.17
N TYR A 293 -7.76 11.41 4.85
CA TYR A 293 -7.58 11.00 6.25
C TYR A 293 -8.52 11.71 7.23
N MET A 294 -8.97 12.94 6.91
CA MET A 294 -9.91 13.70 7.75
C MET A 294 -11.25 12.98 7.85
N TYR A 295 -11.72 12.44 6.73
CA TYR A 295 -12.97 11.68 6.70
C TYR A 295 -12.85 10.38 7.49
N TYR A 296 -11.74 9.67 7.32
CA TYR A 296 -11.45 8.47 8.11
C TYR A 296 -11.48 8.77 9.62
N ASN A 297 -10.77 9.81 10.06
CA ASN A 297 -10.69 10.17 11.48
C ASN A 297 -12.05 10.58 12.05
N LEU A 298 -12.78 11.47 11.36
CA LEU A 298 -14.10 11.88 11.81
C LEU A 298 -15.09 10.73 11.85
N THR A 299 -15.12 9.92 10.79
CA THR A 299 -16.06 8.79 10.67
C THR A 299 -15.80 7.74 11.76
N ARG A 300 -14.53 7.44 12.06
CA ARG A 300 -14.19 6.48 13.11
C ARG A 300 -14.71 6.93 14.48
N VAL A 301 -14.50 8.20 14.85
CA VAL A 301 -14.97 8.76 16.12
C VAL A 301 -16.50 8.86 16.13
N TYR A 302 -17.09 9.33 15.05
CA TYR A 302 -18.54 9.43 14.88
C TYR A 302 -19.23 8.07 15.05
N ALA A 303 -18.77 7.06 14.33
CA ALA A 303 -19.31 5.71 14.39
C ALA A 303 -19.18 5.09 15.79
N SER A 304 -18.03 5.23 16.45
CA SER A 304 -17.83 4.72 17.81
C SER A 304 -18.70 5.43 18.82
N THR A 305 -18.88 6.74 18.71
CA THR A 305 -19.78 7.50 19.61
C THR A 305 -21.24 7.06 19.46
N LEU A 306 -21.70 6.82 18.22
CA LEU A 306 -23.05 6.31 17.96
C LEU A 306 -23.21 4.87 18.47
N PHE A 307 -22.21 4.03 18.24
CA PHE A 307 -22.25 2.62 18.65
C PHE A 307 -22.27 2.47 20.17
N ASP A 308 -21.39 3.15 20.89
CA ASP A 308 -21.33 3.14 22.36
C ASP A 308 -22.62 3.73 22.97
N GLY A 309 -23.19 4.74 22.31
CA GLY A 309 -24.49 5.33 22.67
C GLY A 309 -25.71 4.48 22.25
N LYS A 310 -25.51 3.29 21.64
CA LYS A 310 -26.55 2.41 21.13
C LYS A 310 -27.50 3.06 20.09
N ARG A 311 -27.01 4.06 19.37
CA ARG A 311 -27.77 4.75 18.30
C ARG A 311 -27.56 4.05 16.96
N TYR A 312 -27.91 2.78 16.92
CA TYR A 312 -27.60 1.90 15.80
C TYR A 312 -28.29 2.32 14.50
N ASP A 313 -29.54 2.81 14.57
CA ASP A 313 -30.26 3.27 13.37
C ASP A 313 -29.54 4.44 12.68
N ARG A 314 -29.06 5.41 13.47
CA ARG A 314 -28.31 6.57 12.95
C ARG A 314 -26.95 6.14 12.38
N LEU A 315 -26.28 5.18 13.01
CA LEU A 315 -25.05 4.58 12.52
C LEU A 315 -25.30 3.86 11.18
N MET A 316 -26.30 2.97 11.12
CA MET A 316 -26.62 2.23 9.90
C MET A 316 -27.01 3.15 8.74
N ALA A 317 -27.73 4.24 9.00
CA ALA A 317 -28.06 5.24 7.99
C ALA A 317 -26.83 5.94 7.38
N ALA A 318 -25.72 6.03 8.12
CA ALA A 318 -24.47 6.65 7.65
C ALA A 318 -23.55 5.70 6.86
N LEU A 319 -23.71 4.37 6.97
CA LEU A 319 -22.82 3.39 6.34
C LEU A 319 -22.70 3.52 4.82
N PRO A 320 -23.77 3.78 4.05
CA PRO A 320 -23.68 3.87 2.59
C PRO A 320 -22.73 4.96 2.08
N SER A 321 -22.51 6.03 2.85
CA SER A 321 -21.59 7.12 2.48
C SER A 321 -20.10 6.83 2.78
N MET A 322 -19.80 5.71 3.45
CA MET A 322 -18.44 5.35 3.82
C MET A 322 -17.77 4.51 2.73
N ASN A 323 -16.47 4.71 2.51
CA ASN A 323 -15.69 3.84 1.64
C ASN A 323 -15.37 2.49 2.34
N PHE A 324 -14.82 1.54 1.58
CA PHE A 324 -14.51 0.20 2.10
C PHE A 324 -13.58 0.23 3.31
N VAL A 325 -12.50 0.98 3.26
CA VAL A 325 -11.50 1.04 4.34
C VAL A 325 -12.14 1.57 5.63
N THR A 326 -12.95 2.62 5.51
CA THR A 326 -13.67 3.19 6.65
C THR A 326 -14.68 2.20 7.24
N LEU A 327 -15.48 1.52 6.39
CA LEU A 327 -16.42 0.48 6.83
C LEU A 327 -15.71 -0.67 7.56
N SER A 328 -14.59 -1.13 7.01
CA SER A 328 -13.75 -2.17 7.61
C SER A 328 -13.26 -1.76 9.01
N GLU A 329 -12.81 -0.51 9.18
CA GLU A 329 -12.36 0.00 10.47
C GLU A 329 -13.54 0.22 11.46
N VAL A 330 -14.69 0.70 10.99
CA VAL A 330 -15.89 0.79 11.81
C VAL A 330 -16.30 -0.60 12.31
N PHE A 331 -16.23 -1.64 11.46
CA PHE A 331 -16.46 -3.02 11.88
C PHE A 331 -15.46 -3.47 12.95
N ARG A 332 -14.16 -3.19 12.74
CA ARG A 332 -13.08 -3.59 13.66
C ARG A 332 -13.23 -2.94 15.03
N TRP A 333 -13.42 -1.63 15.08
CA TRP A 333 -13.49 -0.90 16.33
C TRP A 333 -14.79 -1.10 17.11
N ASN A 334 -15.89 -1.38 16.44
CA ASN A 334 -17.19 -1.51 17.09
C ASN A 334 -17.61 -2.98 17.21
N ILE A 335 -17.78 -3.71 16.11
CA ILE A 335 -18.29 -5.09 16.14
C ILE A 335 -17.26 -6.07 16.68
N PHE A 336 -16.05 -6.12 16.08
CA PHE A 336 -15.02 -7.06 16.52
C PHE A 336 -14.66 -6.85 17.99
N ARG A 337 -14.45 -5.60 18.42
CA ARG A 337 -14.14 -5.26 19.80
C ARG A 337 -15.29 -5.66 20.74
N ALA A 338 -16.53 -5.29 20.44
CA ALA A 338 -17.68 -5.61 21.26
C ALA A 338 -17.88 -7.13 21.38
N TYR A 339 -17.75 -7.87 20.29
CA TYR A 339 -17.87 -9.32 20.25
C TYR A 339 -16.74 -10.00 21.04
N LYS A 340 -15.48 -9.71 20.75
CA LYS A 340 -14.33 -10.38 21.38
C LYS A 340 -14.16 -10.07 22.85
N LEU A 341 -14.47 -8.85 23.26
CA LEU A 341 -14.39 -8.42 24.66
C LEU A 341 -15.70 -8.59 25.42
N ARG A 342 -16.75 -9.12 24.78
CA ARG A 342 -18.07 -9.34 25.36
C ARG A 342 -18.69 -8.07 25.97
N LEU A 343 -18.49 -6.92 25.31
CA LEU A 343 -18.98 -5.62 25.78
C LEU A 343 -20.48 -5.42 25.51
N ALA A 344 -21.06 -6.22 24.61
CA ALA A 344 -22.47 -6.18 24.25
C ALA A 344 -22.99 -7.60 23.97
N LYS A 345 -24.31 -7.78 24.04
CA LYS A 345 -24.95 -9.04 23.65
C LYS A 345 -24.87 -9.23 22.13
N ASN A 346 -24.64 -10.46 21.69
CA ASN A 346 -24.54 -10.79 20.25
C ASN A 346 -25.76 -10.34 19.45
N ASP A 347 -26.98 -10.58 19.98
CA ASP A 347 -28.22 -10.14 19.32
C ASP A 347 -28.30 -8.62 19.13
N SER A 348 -27.75 -7.84 20.05
CA SER A 348 -27.82 -6.38 19.97
C SER A 348 -26.86 -5.77 18.93
N ILE A 349 -25.72 -6.41 18.68
CA ILE A 349 -24.73 -5.95 17.70
C ILE A 349 -24.94 -6.55 16.30
N TYR A 350 -25.68 -7.65 16.21
CA TYR A 350 -25.92 -8.35 14.96
C TYR A 350 -26.49 -7.46 13.84
N PRO A 351 -27.53 -6.62 14.06
CA PRO A 351 -28.09 -5.80 12.98
C PRO A 351 -27.04 -4.85 12.38
N VAL A 352 -26.20 -4.25 13.21
CA VAL A 352 -25.11 -3.35 12.77
C VAL A 352 -24.03 -4.14 12.05
N ALA A 353 -23.66 -5.33 12.57
CA ALA A 353 -22.67 -6.19 11.93
C ALA A 353 -23.13 -6.62 10.53
N LYS A 354 -24.40 -7.00 10.39
CA LYS A 354 -25.01 -7.37 9.11
C LYS A 354 -24.97 -6.21 8.13
N ALA A 355 -25.47 -5.04 8.51
CA ALA A 355 -25.47 -3.85 7.67
C ALA A 355 -24.05 -3.46 7.21
N LEU A 356 -23.06 -3.55 8.11
CA LEU A 356 -21.64 -3.30 7.75
C LEU A 356 -21.13 -4.31 6.74
N MET A 357 -21.40 -5.61 6.93
CA MET A 357 -20.96 -6.65 5.99
C MET A 357 -21.60 -6.49 4.61
N GLU A 358 -22.89 -6.16 4.55
CA GLU A 358 -23.58 -5.87 3.28
C GLU A 358 -22.93 -4.70 2.53
N GLN A 359 -22.58 -3.62 3.23
CA GLN A 359 -21.87 -2.49 2.62
C GLN A 359 -20.44 -2.84 2.21
N LEU A 360 -19.72 -3.66 2.98
CA LEU A 360 -18.38 -4.14 2.62
C LEU A 360 -18.41 -4.96 1.33
N VAL A 361 -19.42 -5.83 1.14
CA VAL A 361 -19.60 -6.58 -0.11
C VAL A 361 -19.80 -5.65 -1.30
N LEU A 362 -20.68 -4.66 -1.16
CA LEU A 362 -20.98 -3.70 -2.24
C LEU A 362 -19.75 -2.90 -2.69
N LYS A 363 -18.84 -2.59 -1.74
CA LYS A 363 -17.69 -1.71 -1.99
C LYS A 363 -16.35 -2.45 -2.13
N ARG A 364 -16.33 -3.78 -2.03
CA ARG A 364 -15.11 -4.60 -2.03
C ARG A 364 -14.22 -4.41 -3.26
N ASN A 365 -14.82 -4.17 -4.42
CA ASN A 365 -14.10 -4.07 -5.69
C ASN A 365 -13.98 -2.62 -6.18
N ASP A 366 -14.37 -1.65 -5.37
CA ASP A 366 -14.28 -0.24 -5.72
C ASP A 366 -12.92 0.33 -5.29
N LEU A 367 -12.00 0.41 -6.24
CA LEU A 367 -10.68 1.02 -6.07
C LEU A 367 -10.67 2.52 -6.35
N SER A 368 -11.78 3.13 -6.75
CA SER A 368 -11.86 4.56 -7.09
C SER A 368 -11.49 5.47 -5.92
N ASN A 369 -11.68 4.99 -4.70
CA ASN A 369 -11.35 5.68 -3.46
C ASN A 369 -9.99 5.26 -2.85
N ASN A 370 -9.10 4.62 -3.63
CA ASN A 370 -7.77 4.28 -3.16
C ASN A 370 -6.93 5.54 -2.96
N THR A 371 -6.66 5.90 -1.72
CA THR A 371 -5.82 7.05 -1.35
C THR A 371 -4.33 6.71 -1.24
N GLU A 372 -3.96 5.44 -1.40
CA GLU A 372 -2.58 4.93 -1.34
C GLU A 372 -2.04 4.53 -2.73
N GLU A 373 -2.47 5.22 -3.79
CA GLU A 373 -2.11 4.93 -5.19
C GLU A 373 -0.61 4.95 -5.49
N LEU A 374 0.18 5.61 -4.66
CA LEU A 374 1.65 5.63 -4.81
C LEU A 374 2.36 4.62 -3.91
N ARG A 375 1.61 3.79 -3.19
CA ARG A 375 2.14 2.75 -2.31
C ARG A 375 1.83 1.35 -2.82
N TYR A 376 0.65 1.17 -3.41
CA TYR A 376 0.16 -0.10 -3.90
C TYR A 376 -0.37 0.01 -5.32
N THR A 377 -0.05 -0.96 -6.16
CA THR A 377 -0.69 -1.10 -7.48
C THR A 377 -2.17 -1.48 -7.32
N PRO A 378 -3.00 -1.34 -8.37
CA PRO A 378 -4.40 -1.75 -8.31
C PRO A 378 -4.60 -3.20 -7.84
N LYS A 379 -3.77 -4.15 -8.31
CA LYS A 379 -3.85 -5.55 -7.86
C LYS A 379 -3.50 -5.70 -6.39
N GLU A 380 -2.48 -5.02 -5.92
CA GLU A 380 -2.06 -5.04 -4.51
C GLU A 380 -3.11 -4.40 -3.60
N ALA A 381 -3.67 -3.27 -4.02
CA ALA A 381 -4.77 -2.63 -3.31
C ALA A 381 -5.97 -3.59 -3.19
N GLN A 382 -6.32 -4.32 -4.27
CA GLN A 382 -7.40 -5.31 -4.22
C GLN A 382 -7.08 -6.45 -3.25
N VAL A 383 -5.84 -6.94 -3.21
CA VAL A 383 -5.42 -7.97 -2.24
C VAL A 383 -5.59 -7.47 -0.80
N LEU A 384 -5.23 -6.21 -0.52
CA LEU A 384 -5.41 -5.62 0.81
C LEU A 384 -6.89 -5.50 1.20
N LEU A 385 -7.76 -5.12 0.26
CA LEU A 385 -9.21 -5.10 0.50
C LEU A 385 -9.74 -6.51 0.76
N ASP A 386 -9.29 -7.50 0.02
CA ASP A 386 -9.67 -8.91 0.19
C ASP A 386 -9.22 -9.45 1.56
N ILE A 387 -8.00 -9.16 2.01
CA ILE A 387 -7.51 -9.52 3.35
C ILE A 387 -8.44 -8.93 4.42
N GLN A 388 -8.70 -7.64 4.36
CA GLN A 388 -9.57 -6.97 5.33
C GLN A 388 -10.98 -7.55 5.30
N PHE A 389 -11.53 -7.82 4.11
CA PHE A 389 -12.85 -8.42 3.96
C PHE A 389 -12.92 -9.79 4.63
N TYR A 390 -11.97 -10.69 4.38
CA TYR A 390 -11.98 -12.03 4.96
C TYR A 390 -11.80 -12.02 6.48
N GLU A 391 -11.00 -11.10 7.02
CA GLU A 391 -10.91 -10.91 8.46
C GLU A 391 -12.26 -10.52 9.09
N ARG A 392 -12.99 -9.58 8.46
CA ARG A 392 -14.31 -9.14 8.96
C ARG A 392 -15.37 -10.23 8.77
N LEU A 393 -15.34 -10.90 7.62
CA LEU A 393 -16.22 -12.04 7.35
C LEU A 393 -16.00 -13.17 8.35
N GLY A 394 -14.76 -13.49 8.71
CA GLY A 394 -14.46 -14.51 9.71
C GLY A 394 -15.10 -14.22 11.08
N ILE A 395 -15.01 -12.97 11.53
CA ILE A 395 -15.65 -12.54 12.78
C ILE A 395 -17.18 -12.56 12.67
N TYR A 396 -17.72 -12.15 11.53
CA TYR A 396 -19.18 -12.18 11.31
C TYR A 396 -19.71 -13.62 11.31
N LEU A 397 -19.01 -14.57 10.69
CA LEU A 397 -19.37 -15.99 10.74
C LEU A 397 -19.33 -16.56 12.16
N GLN A 398 -18.34 -16.17 12.99
CA GLN A 398 -18.32 -16.55 14.40
C GLN A 398 -19.55 -16.02 15.14
N LEU A 399 -19.93 -14.76 14.89
CA LEU A 399 -21.14 -14.16 15.45
C LEU A 399 -22.41 -14.90 15.03
N LEU A 400 -22.53 -15.22 13.73
CA LEU A 400 -23.68 -15.98 13.19
C LEU A 400 -23.76 -17.39 13.79
N LYS A 401 -22.62 -18.08 13.94
CA LYS A 401 -22.53 -19.40 14.60
C LYS A 401 -23.03 -19.32 16.04
N ASP A 402 -22.56 -18.35 16.83
CA ASP A 402 -22.96 -18.17 18.23
C ASP A 402 -24.45 -17.82 18.37
N LEU A 403 -25.06 -17.21 17.34
CA LEU A 403 -26.48 -16.89 17.26
C LEU A 403 -27.33 -18.03 16.64
N ASN A 404 -26.73 -19.18 16.32
CA ASN A 404 -27.36 -20.30 15.65
C ASN A 404 -28.04 -19.92 14.30
N ARG A 405 -27.48 -18.94 13.57
CA ARG A 405 -27.99 -18.48 12.25
C ARG A 405 -27.30 -19.25 11.12
N THR A 406 -27.46 -20.57 11.11
CA THR A 406 -26.75 -21.49 10.20
C THR A 406 -27.05 -21.21 8.73
N GLU A 407 -28.31 -21.00 8.34
CA GLU A 407 -28.67 -20.75 6.94
C GLU A 407 -28.10 -19.44 6.41
N GLU A 408 -28.09 -18.40 7.23
CA GLU A 408 -27.45 -17.13 6.88
C GLU A 408 -25.93 -17.31 6.76
N ALA A 409 -25.32 -18.04 7.69
CA ALA A 409 -23.89 -18.32 7.64
C ALA A 409 -23.48 -19.08 6.37
N LEU A 410 -24.28 -20.05 5.92
CA LEU A 410 -24.06 -20.76 4.65
C LEU A 410 -24.04 -19.81 3.44
N THR A 411 -24.93 -18.82 3.43
CA THR A 411 -24.94 -17.79 2.37
C THR A 411 -23.63 -17.00 2.36
N TRP A 412 -23.14 -16.60 3.54
CA TRP A 412 -21.89 -15.84 3.66
C TRP A 412 -20.64 -16.67 3.36
N LEU A 413 -20.66 -18.00 3.52
CA LEU A 413 -19.55 -18.87 3.13
C LEU A 413 -19.25 -18.83 1.62
N THR A 414 -20.23 -18.48 0.79
CA THR A 414 -20.06 -18.39 -0.68
C THR A 414 -19.08 -17.30 -1.12
N TYR A 415 -18.75 -16.36 -0.23
CA TYR A 415 -17.75 -15.31 -0.53
C TYR A 415 -16.30 -15.79 -0.44
N TYR A 416 -16.04 -16.96 0.15
CA TYR A 416 -14.69 -17.54 0.15
C TYR A 416 -14.38 -18.18 -1.21
N ARG A 417 -13.14 -17.94 -1.67
CA ARG A 417 -12.59 -18.53 -2.90
C ARG A 417 -11.71 -19.73 -2.58
N ASP A 418 -11.32 -20.50 -3.59
CA ASP A 418 -10.33 -21.58 -3.45
C ASP A 418 -8.91 -21.02 -3.70
N ASP A 419 -8.46 -20.18 -2.80
CA ASP A 419 -7.14 -19.56 -2.84
C ASP A 419 -6.51 -19.51 -1.43
N GLN A 420 -5.21 -19.29 -1.38
CA GLN A 420 -4.46 -19.21 -0.13
C GLN A 420 -4.99 -18.11 0.80
N LEU A 421 -5.39 -16.96 0.24
CA LEU A 421 -5.87 -15.83 1.01
C LEU A 421 -7.17 -16.15 1.76
N SER A 422 -8.09 -16.87 1.12
CA SER A 422 -9.36 -17.34 1.71
C SER A 422 -9.17 -18.36 2.83
N TYR A 423 -8.02 -19.00 2.90
CA TYR A 423 -7.68 -20.01 3.91
C TYR A 423 -6.57 -19.55 4.86
N ALA A 424 -6.26 -18.26 4.93
CA ALA A 424 -5.11 -17.74 5.68
C ALA A 424 -5.22 -17.87 7.23
N ASP A 425 -6.43 -18.01 7.79
CA ASP A 425 -6.67 -18.07 9.24
C ASP A 425 -7.28 -19.41 9.68
N ALA A 426 -6.54 -20.16 10.51
CA ALA A 426 -6.96 -21.46 11.01
C ALA A 426 -8.24 -21.40 11.87
N THR A 427 -8.44 -20.32 12.65
CA THR A 427 -9.64 -20.14 13.50
C THR A 427 -10.88 -19.89 12.64
N VAL A 428 -10.71 -19.14 11.56
CA VAL A 428 -11.79 -18.91 10.58
C VAL A 428 -12.13 -20.22 9.85
N ASN A 429 -11.13 -21.01 9.46
CA ASN A 429 -11.32 -22.31 8.83
C ASN A 429 -12.07 -23.28 9.77
N GLN A 430 -11.74 -23.28 11.07
CA GLN A 430 -12.50 -24.03 12.09
C GLN A 430 -13.96 -23.59 12.13
N THR A 431 -14.21 -22.29 12.14
CA THR A 431 -15.58 -21.75 12.14
C THR A 431 -16.36 -22.17 10.90
N ARG A 432 -15.74 -22.13 9.71
CA ARG A 432 -16.32 -22.61 8.45
C ARG A 432 -16.68 -24.10 8.52
N TYR A 433 -15.74 -24.92 9.01
CA TYR A 433 -15.94 -26.34 9.22
C TYR A 433 -17.14 -26.62 10.14
N ASP A 434 -17.19 -25.97 11.30
CA ASP A 434 -18.25 -26.15 12.30
C ASP A 434 -19.64 -25.79 11.75
N ILE A 435 -19.76 -24.68 11.01
CA ILE A 435 -20.99 -24.25 10.34
C ILE A 435 -21.46 -25.32 9.35
N LEU A 436 -20.56 -25.84 8.51
CA LEU A 436 -20.88 -26.84 7.50
C LEU A 436 -21.30 -28.18 8.12
N VAL A 437 -20.62 -28.59 9.19
CA VAL A 437 -21.00 -29.80 9.95
C VAL A 437 -22.38 -29.62 10.58
N THR A 438 -22.64 -28.47 11.21
CA THR A 438 -23.96 -28.16 11.81
C THR A 438 -25.08 -28.17 10.77
N ALA A 439 -24.78 -27.73 9.54
CA ALA A 439 -25.74 -27.76 8.42
C ALA A 439 -25.86 -29.12 7.69
N GLY A 440 -25.12 -30.15 8.13
CA GLY A 440 -25.08 -31.46 7.48
C GLY A 440 -24.39 -31.46 6.11
N LYS A 441 -23.57 -30.43 5.79
CA LYS A 441 -22.81 -30.28 4.53
C LYS A 441 -21.46 -31.00 4.62
N ASN A 442 -21.47 -32.31 4.91
CA ASN A 442 -20.27 -33.09 5.25
C ASN A 442 -19.20 -33.11 4.15
N GLU A 443 -19.59 -33.15 2.89
CA GLU A 443 -18.65 -33.12 1.75
C GLU A 443 -17.88 -31.78 1.71
N GLN A 444 -18.61 -30.67 1.85
CA GLN A 444 -18.00 -29.33 1.89
C GLN A 444 -17.14 -29.14 3.16
N ALA A 445 -17.57 -29.69 4.29
CA ALA A 445 -16.78 -29.68 5.52
C ALA A 445 -15.45 -30.43 5.35
N LEU A 446 -15.48 -31.60 4.70
CA LEU A 446 -14.25 -32.35 4.39
C LEU A 446 -13.34 -31.60 3.42
N ASP A 447 -13.90 -30.88 2.45
CA ASP A 447 -13.13 -30.02 1.53
C ASP A 447 -12.40 -28.90 2.30
N VAL A 448 -13.07 -28.24 3.26
CA VAL A 448 -12.44 -27.24 4.13
C VAL A 448 -11.28 -27.84 4.91
N LEU A 449 -11.42 -29.06 5.47
CA LEU A 449 -10.31 -29.73 6.18
C LEU A 449 -9.11 -29.96 5.25
N LYS A 450 -9.33 -30.51 4.05
CA LYS A 450 -8.29 -30.79 3.06
C LYS A 450 -7.54 -29.52 2.62
N LYS A 451 -8.30 -28.44 2.33
CA LYS A 451 -7.72 -27.15 1.93
C LYS A 451 -6.96 -26.48 3.06
N SER A 452 -7.45 -26.60 4.30
CA SER A 452 -6.72 -26.12 5.47
C SER A 452 -5.37 -26.84 5.67
N VAL A 453 -5.26 -28.13 5.34
CA VAL A 453 -3.97 -28.85 5.28
C VAL A 453 -3.12 -28.32 4.14
N LYS A 454 -3.72 -28.19 2.94
CA LYS A 454 -3.02 -27.69 1.75
C LYS A 454 -2.34 -26.34 2.02
N TYR A 455 -3.02 -25.42 2.69
CA TYR A 455 -2.50 -24.08 2.99
C TYR A 455 -1.83 -23.93 4.37
N ASN A 456 -1.63 -25.05 5.08
CA ASN A 456 -0.98 -25.11 6.40
C ASN A 456 -1.67 -24.26 7.49
N THR A 457 -3.00 -24.19 7.45
CA THR A 457 -3.86 -23.38 8.33
C THR A 457 -4.99 -24.22 8.93
N ILE A 458 -4.60 -25.36 9.53
CA ILE A 458 -5.52 -26.32 10.16
C ILE A 458 -5.34 -26.31 11.67
N THR A 459 -6.44 -26.31 12.44
CA THR A 459 -6.39 -26.44 13.90
C THR A 459 -6.17 -27.89 14.32
N THR A 460 -5.83 -28.10 15.60
CA THR A 460 -5.69 -29.43 16.19
C THR A 460 -7.00 -30.21 16.11
N GLU A 461 -8.12 -29.55 16.37
CA GLU A 461 -9.46 -30.11 16.31
C GLU A 461 -9.85 -30.55 14.89
N MET A 462 -9.57 -29.69 13.90
CA MET A 462 -9.79 -30.01 12.49
C MET A 462 -8.89 -31.17 12.03
N MET A 463 -7.65 -31.23 12.49
CA MET A 463 -6.74 -32.33 12.19
C MET A 463 -7.25 -33.66 12.75
N ALA A 464 -7.77 -33.66 13.98
CA ALA A 464 -8.41 -34.83 14.58
C ALA A 464 -9.67 -35.25 13.81
N ALA A 465 -10.49 -34.29 13.37
CA ALA A 465 -11.64 -34.56 12.54
C ALA A 465 -11.27 -35.17 11.19
N LEU A 466 -10.25 -34.63 10.51
CA LEU A 466 -9.74 -35.16 9.25
C LEU A 466 -9.25 -36.61 9.40
N ARG A 467 -8.51 -36.87 10.48
CA ARG A 467 -8.02 -38.22 10.79
C ARG A 467 -9.17 -39.23 10.96
N LYS A 468 -10.23 -38.80 11.63
CA LYS A 468 -11.44 -39.62 11.82
C LYS A 468 -12.14 -39.96 10.50
N GLU A 469 -12.16 -39.00 9.57
CA GLU A 469 -12.76 -39.20 8.23
C GLU A 469 -11.88 -40.08 7.33
N VAL A 470 -10.56 -39.86 7.33
CA VAL A 470 -9.61 -40.61 6.48
C VAL A 470 -9.42 -42.05 6.98
N LYS A 471 -9.53 -42.30 8.29
CA LYS A 471 -9.34 -43.62 8.95
C LYS A 471 -8.05 -44.31 8.55
N PRO A 472 -6.89 -43.66 8.67
CA PRO A 472 -5.60 -44.25 8.27
C PRO A 472 -5.26 -45.48 9.12
N VAL A 473 -4.66 -46.50 8.51
CA VAL A 473 -4.23 -47.74 9.20
C VAL A 473 -3.00 -47.49 10.09
N SER A 474 -2.17 -46.51 9.73
CA SER A 474 -0.94 -46.17 10.46
C SER A 474 -0.65 -44.65 10.42
N GLU A 475 0.25 -44.20 11.31
CA GLU A 475 0.79 -42.84 11.29
C GLU A 475 1.53 -42.53 9.98
N ALA A 476 2.25 -43.48 9.43
CA ALA A 476 2.98 -43.33 8.18
C ALA A 476 2.01 -43.09 7.00
N GLU A 477 0.89 -43.81 6.97
CA GLU A 477 -0.15 -43.61 5.95
C GLU A 477 -0.80 -42.24 6.07
N PHE A 478 -1.14 -41.81 7.28
CA PHE A 478 -1.72 -40.50 7.52
C PHE A 478 -0.76 -39.35 7.11
N LYS A 479 0.52 -39.48 7.48
CA LYS A 479 1.55 -38.54 7.05
C LYS A 479 1.66 -38.47 5.53
N THR A 480 1.66 -39.61 4.84
CA THR A 480 1.69 -39.66 3.39
C THR A 480 0.46 -38.97 2.77
N TYR A 481 -0.74 -39.20 3.35
CA TYR A 481 -1.96 -38.53 2.93
C TYR A 481 -1.85 -37.00 3.07
N LEU A 482 -1.41 -36.49 4.23
CA LEU A 482 -1.20 -35.04 4.45
C LEU A 482 -0.16 -34.46 3.49
N ASP A 483 0.91 -35.20 3.23
CA ASP A 483 1.96 -34.81 2.31
C ASP A 483 1.46 -34.69 0.86
N ASN A 484 0.56 -35.56 0.45
CA ASN A 484 -0.07 -35.51 -0.87
C ASN A 484 -1.01 -34.29 -1.01
N LEU A 485 -1.72 -33.92 0.06
CA LEU A 485 -2.58 -32.73 0.07
C LEU A 485 -1.77 -31.42 -0.12
N LYS A 486 -0.59 -31.32 0.50
CA LYS A 486 0.29 -30.15 0.39
C LYS A 486 0.93 -30.01 -1.00
N GLY A 487 1.15 -31.13 -1.69
CA GLY A 487 1.80 -31.16 -2.99
C GLY A 487 3.31 -30.82 -2.95
N VAL A 488 4.01 -31.16 -4.03
CA VAL A 488 5.48 -30.96 -4.12
C VAL A 488 5.82 -29.48 -4.26
N ALA A 489 5.03 -28.73 -5.05
CA ALA A 489 5.31 -27.33 -5.31
C ALA A 489 5.22 -26.45 -4.05
N LEU A 490 4.19 -26.64 -3.22
CA LEU A 490 4.03 -25.88 -1.97
C LEU A 490 5.15 -26.23 -0.98
N LYS A 491 5.51 -27.52 -0.85
CA LYS A 491 6.60 -27.93 0.04
C LYS A 491 7.93 -27.30 -0.39
N LYS A 492 8.20 -27.29 -1.71
CA LYS A 492 9.40 -26.65 -2.24
C LYS A 492 9.38 -25.14 -1.97
N ALA A 493 8.25 -24.47 -2.20
CA ALA A 493 8.11 -23.03 -1.93
C ALA A 493 8.35 -22.69 -0.45
N LEU A 494 7.73 -23.42 0.48
CA LEU A 494 7.95 -23.26 1.92
C LEU A 494 9.40 -23.53 2.34
N TYR A 495 10.04 -24.54 1.76
CA TYR A 495 11.45 -24.83 2.02
C TYR A 495 12.37 -23.70 1.55
N GLU A 496 12.17 -23.20 0.32
CA GLU A 496 12.98 -22.11 -0.22
C GLU A 496 12.72 -20.79 0.54
N GLU A 497 11.49 -20.54 0.96
CA GLU A 497 11.14 -19.40 1.81
C GLU A 497 11.90 -19.46 3.15
N VAL A 498 11.80 -20.57 3.89
CA VAL A 498 12.54 -20.76 5.15
C VAL A 498 14.03 -20.60 4.92
N LYS A 499 14.57 -21.24 3.88
CA LYS A 499 15.99 -21.19 3.53
C LYS A 499 16.46 -19.77 3.20
N SER A 500 15.64 -18.98 2.54
CA SER A 500 15.97 -17.57 2.19
C SER A 500 16.10 -16.66 3.41
N HIS A 501 15.46 -17.03 4.53
CA HIS A 501 15.52 -16.30 5.79
C HIS A 501 16.60 -16.86 6.76
N MET A 502 17.24 -17.98 6.40
CA MET A 502 18.34 -18.51 7.19
C MET A 502 19.56 -17.61 7.05
N THR A 503 20.12 -17.22 8.18
CA THR A 503 21.37 -16.45 8.25
C THR A 503 22.40 -17.24 9.04
N ASP A 504 23.66 -17.19 8.60
CA ASP A 504 24.78 -17.77 9.35
C ASP A 504 25.41 -16.66 10.21
N VAL A 505 24.63 -16.22 11.21
CA VAL A 505 25.04 -15.18 12.15
C VAL A 505 25.24 -15.82 13.53
N GLU A 506 26.41 -15.65 14.09
CA GLU A 506 26.73 -16.10 15.44
C GLU A 506 25.87 -15.34 16.46
N ILE A 507 25.13 -16.08 17.29
CA ILE A 507 24.30 -15.46 18.32
C ILE A 507 25.23 -14.92 19.42
N PRO A 508 25.13 -13.61 19.77
CA PRO A 508 25.94 -13.08 20.87
C PRO A 508 25.62 -13.79 22.19
N SER A 509 26.63 -13.97 23.02
CA SER A 509 26.43 -14.54 24.34
C SER A 509 25.47 -13.68 25.18
N PHE A 510 24.57 -14.32 25.88
CA PHE A 510 23.61 -13.65 26.77
C PHE A 510 23.48 -14.34 28.13
N GLU A 511 23.10 -13.57 29.13
CA GLU A 511 22.66 -14.04 30.46
C GLU A 511 21.30 -13.41 30.76
N LEU A 512 20.30 -14.23 31.05
CA LEU A 512 18.93 -13.81 31.34
C LEU A 512 18.46 -14.44 32.65
N LEU A 513 17.53 -13.79 33.34
CA LEU A 513 16.86 -14.36 34.50
C LEU A 513 15.59 -15.09 34.07
N ASP A 514 15.39 -16.31 34.57
CA ASP A 514 14.10 -16.99 34.46
C ASP A 514 13.07 -16.39 35.45
N MET A 515 11.83 -16.85 35.39
CA MET A 515 10.75 -16.39 36.26
C MET A 515 11.01 -16.67 37.76
N ASN A 516 11.95 -17.57 38.09
CA ASN A 516 12.34 -17.94 39.46
C ASN A 516 13.60 -17.19 39.93
N GLY A 517 14.16 -16.32 39.06
CA GLY A 517 15.38 -15.57 39.35
C GLY A 517 16.68 -16.36 39.07
N ASN A 518 16.63 -17.52 38.43
CA ASN A 518 17.82 -18.26 38.05
C ASN A 518 18.44 -17.67 36.79
N ILE A 519 19.77 -17.66 36.72
CA ILE A 519 20.50 -17.21 35.54
C ILE A 519 20.50 -18.29 34.47
N ILE A 520 19.98 -17.96 33.30
CA ILE A 520 20.06 -18.75 32.07
C ILE A 520 21.14 -18.14 31.18
N LYS A 521 22.14 -18.94 30.79
CA LYS A 521 23.24 -18.51 29.91
C LYS A 521 23.11 -19.14 28.54
N SER A 522 23.48 -18.42 27.48
CA SER A 522 23.54 -18.95 26.11
C SER A 522 24.34 -20.24 26.00
N ASP A 523 25.41 -20.39 26.76
CA ASP A 523 26.27 -21.60 26.77
C ASP A 523 25.53 -22.88 27.21
N SER A 524 24.43 -22.76 27.99
CA SER A 524 23.60 -23.90 28.38
C SER A 524 22.81 -24.53 27.22
N PHE A 525 22.76 -23.84 26.08
CA PHE A 525 22.08 -24.29 24.87
C PHE A 525 23.04 -24.82 23.79
N LYS A 526 24.34 -24.90 24.09
CA LYS A 526 25.32 -25.43 23.15
C LYS A 526 24.91 -26.81 22.67
N ASP A 527 25.02 -27.06 21.36
CA ASP A 527 24.60 -28.27 20.67
C ASP A 527 23.08 -28.59 20.72
N LYS A 528 22.25 -27.58 20.98
CA LYS A 528 20.80 -27.72 20.99
C LYS A 528 20.17 -26.78 19.95
N ILE A 529 19.04 -27.21 19.39
CA ILE A 529 18.15 -26.30 18.62
C ILE A 529 17.35 -25.50 19.64
N VAL A 530 17.45 -24.19 19.56
CA VAL A 530 16.77 -23.26 20.44
C VAL A 530 15.78 -22.43 19.63
N VAL A 531 14.53 -22.37 20.08
CA VAL A 531 13.51 -21.47 19.54
C VAL A 531 13.36 -20.31 20.51
N ILE A 532 13.60 -19.09 20.04
CA ILE A 532 13.46 -17.86 20.83
C ILE A 532 12.27 -17.09 20.28
N ASP A 533 11.29 -16.80 21.15
CA ASP A 533 10.15 -15.95 20.81
C ASP A 533 10.22 -14.64 21.62
N PHE A 534 10.12 -13.50 20.91
CA PHE A 534 10.10 -12.18 21.52
C PHE A 534 8.66 -11.69 21.63
N TRP A 535 8.17 -11.55 22.86
CA TRP A 535 6.82 -11.10 23.10
C TRP A 535 6.73 -9.97 24.14
N ALA A 536 5.60 -9.29 24.15
CA ALA A 536 5.31 -8.25 25.13
C ALA A 536 3.89 -8.42 25.71
N ASN A 537 3.67 -7.94 26.92
CA ASN A 537 2.38 -8.07 27.60
C ASN A 537 1.22 -7.33 26.89
N TRP A 538 1.51 -6.35 26.07
CA TRP A 538 0.56 -5.62 25.22
C TRP A 538 0.38 -6.24 23.83
N CYS A 539 1.20 -7.21 23.44
CA CYS A 539 1.15 -7.84 22.14
C CYS A 539 0.08 -8.96 22.11
N ALA A 540 -1.12 -8.62 21.70
CA ALA A 540 -2.22 -9.60 21.62
C ALA A 540 -1.98 -10.79 20.66
N PRO A 541 -1.34 -10.62 19.47
CA PRO A 541 -0.96 -11.76 18.64
C PRO A 541 0.06 -12.69 19.33
N CYS A 542 1.05 -12.13 20.01
CA CYS A 542 2.05 -12.91 20.70
C CYS A 542 1.44 -13.81 21.80
N LYS A 543 0.50 -13.26 22.57
CA LYS A 543 -0.22 -14.03 23.62
C LYS A 543 -1.07 -15.18 23.07
N ARG A 544 -1.45 -15.12 21.80
CA ARG A 544 -2.21 -16.20 21.15
C ARG A 544 -1.34 -17.32 20.62
N ALA A 545 -0.04 -17.07 20.47
CA ALA A 545 0.92 -18.06 20.02
C ALA A 545 1.31 -19.06 21.14
N PHE A 546 1.06 -18.71 22.42
CA PHE A 546 1.17 -19.54 23.58
C PHE A 546 -0.20 -20.11 23.98
#